data_0a98610219c0a8bd72b811ebceb550e6
#
_entry.id   0a98610219c0a8bd72b811ebceb550e6
#
_cell.length_a   1.000
_cell.length_b   1.000
_cell.length_c   1.000
_cell.angle_alpha   90.00
_cell.angle_beta   90.00
_cell.angle_gamma   90.00
#
_symmetry.space_group_name_H-M   'P 1'
#
loop_
_entity.id
_entity.type
_entity.pdbx_description
1 polymer ?
#
loop_
_entity_poly.entity_id
_entity_poly.type
_entity_poly.pdbx_seq_one_letter_code
_entity_poly.pdbx_strand_id
1 'polypeptide(L)'
;MSIDEGMDKWAAWVLHRRDGDDREQREKALEHLGPIRERILENARMRHGETLFDVGTGDGLIAFGAVERVGPNGRVITSDISADLVARTREIAEELGVAEQMSFVQASAEDLGPIGDSTVDVVTTRSVLIYVDDKARAFREFFRVLRSGGRASLFEPINNYFPDTPDDFWGFDSRPVRGLVEKILNYEGWVESNYADDPMMNFNTKDLLRHAEAAGFEEVHIQLFVDVEPGSWVVDWERLLNTSPNPNAHTAGEAIRAALSAEEAERFERHIRPLADAGRGVKRSASAYLVAVKAD
;
A
#
# COMPACT_ATOMS: atom_id res chain seq x y z
N MET A 1 -18.03 19.95 -9.31
CA MET A 1 -18.35 18.90 -8.31
C MET A 1 -17.09 18.07 -8.22
N SER A 2 -16.45 17.99 -7.07
CA SER A 2 -15.29 17.11 -6.90
C SER A 2 -15.76 15.66 -7.01
N ILE A 3 -14.99 14.83 -7.69
CA ILE A 3 -15.31 13.40 -7.94
C ILE A 3 -15.43 12.64 -6.61
N ASP A 4 -14.88 13.19 -5.54
CA ASP A 4 -14.83 12.60 -4.19
C ASP A 4 -16.09 12.87 -3.31
N GLU A 5 -17.13 13.54 -3.81
CA GLU A 5 -18.32 13.85 -2.99
C GLU A 5 -19.06 12.57 -2.59
N GLY A 6 -18.85 12.15 -1.34
CA GLY A 6 -19.52 11.02 -0.71
C GLY A 6 -18.69 9.78 -0.47
N MET A 7 -17.50 9.67 -1.04
CA MET A 7 -16.56 8.55 -0.79
C MET A 7 -15.74 8.80 0.48
N ASP A 8 -15.36 7.71 1.16
CA ASP A 8 -14.35 7.82 2.20
C ASP A 8 -12.94 8.07 1.61
N LYS A 9 -11.99 8.52 2.45
CA LYS A 9 -10.64 8.89 2.01
C LYS A 9 -9.86 7.75 1.34
N TRP A 10 -10.11 6.51 1.72
CA TRP A 10 -9.41 5.34 1.20
C TRP A 10 -9.89 5.04 -0.22
N ALA A 11 -11.21 5.03 -0.42
CA ALA A 11 -11.80 4.83 -1.74
C ALA A 11 -11.42 5.98 -2.69
N ALA A 12 -11.52 7.23 -2.22
CA ALA A 12 -11.12 8.40 -3.00
C ALA A 12 -9.65 8.31 -3.44
N TRP A 13 -8.76 7.83 -2.55
CA TRP A 13 -7.36 7.65 -2.92
C TRP A 13 -7.13 6.49 -3.88
N VAL A 14 -7.63 5.28 -3.58
CA VAL A 14 -7.39 4.09 -4.42
C VAL A 14 -7.96 4.26 -5.82
N LEU A 15 -9.15 4.85 -5.93
CA LEU A 15 -9.89 4.92 -7.21
C LEU A 15 -9.53 6.14 -8.05
N HIS A 16 -9.05 7.24 -7.43
CA HIS A 16 -8.86 8.53 -8.12
C HIS A 16 -7.50 9.17 -7.88
N ARG A 17 -7.13 9.44 -6.62
CA ARG A 17 -6.00 10.32 -6.30
C ARG A 17 -4.63 9.65 -6.44
N ARG A 18 -4.56 8.31 -6.34
CA ARG A 18 -3.32 7.54 -6.51
C ARG A 18 -2.75 7.68 -7.92
N ASP A 19 -3.60 7.64 -8.93
CA ASP A 19 -3.24 7.63 -10.35
C ASP A 19 -3.66 8.92 -11.07
N GLY A 20 -4.20 9.93 -10.33
CA GLY A 20 -4.65 11.21 -10.88
C GLY A 20 -5.80 11.09 -11.89
N ASP A 21 -6.71 10.10 -11.71
CA ASP A 21 -7.81 9.75 -12.61
C ASP A 21 -7.36 9.34 -14.04
N ASP A 22 -6.10 9.05 -14.24
CA ASP A 22 -5.55 8.67 -15.54
C ASP A 22 -5.68 7.16 -15.76
N ARG A 23 -6.51 6.77 -16.74
CA ARG A 23 -6.73 5.37 -17.10
C ARG A 23 -5.46 4.66 -17.58
N GLU A 24 -4.64 5.32 -18.39
CA GLU A 24 -3.39 4.74 -18.91
C GLU A 24 -2.41 4.46 -17.77
N GLN A 25 -2.36 5.35 -16.78
CA GLN A 25 -1.53 5.16 -15.59
C GLN A 25 -2.04 4.04 -14.70
N ARG A 26 -3.36 3.89 -14.59
CA ARG A 26 -3.94 2.76 -13.86
C ARG A 26 -3.61 1.42 -14.52
N GLU A 27 -3.65 1.35 -15.84
CA GLU A 27 -3.22 0.16 -16.60
C GLU A 27 -1.73 -0.12 -16.39
N LYS A 28 -0.85 0.89 -16.46
CA LYS A 28 0.59 0.76 -16.17
C LYS A 28 0.85 0.38 -14.70
N ALA A 29 0.08 0.91 -13.76
CA ALA A 29 0.17 0.54 -12.35
C ALA A 29 -0.17 -0.94 -12.16
N LEU A 30 -1.19 -1.46 -12.83
CA LEU A 30 -1.54 -2.89 -12.80
C LEU A 30 -0.43 -3.77 -13.39
N GLU A 31 0.25 -3.35 -14.47
CA GLU A 31 1.42 -4.05 -15.01
C GLU A 31 2.56 -4.14 -13.97
N HIS A 32 2.81 -3.05 -13.24
CA HIS A 32 3.82 -3.02 -12.17
C HIS A 32 3.40 -3.82 -10.94
N LEU A 33 2.13 -3.80 -10.57
CA LEU A 33 1.58 -4.50 -9.41
C LEU A 33 1.35 -6.00 -9.67
N GLY A 34 1.22 -6.40 -10.92
CA GLY A 34 1.06 -7.80 -11.31
C GLY A 34 2.14 -8.72 -10.73
N PRO A 35 3.43 -8.45 -10.94
CA PRO A 35 4.53 -9.24 -10.36
C PRO A 35 4.50 -9.31 -8.82
N ILE A 36 4.09 -8.23 -8.15
CA ILE A 36 3.94 -8.21 -6.69
C ILE A 36 2.82 -9.15 -6.26
N ARG A 37 1.64 -9.06 -6.92
CA ARG A 37 0.53 -9.98 -6.70
C ARG A 37 0.94 -11.44 -6.86
N GLU A 38 1.56 -11.76 -8.00
CA GLU A 38 1.99 -13.13 -8.30
C GLU A 38 2.91 -13.66 -7.21
N ARG A 39 3.89 -12.86 -6.77
CA ARG A 39 4.83 -13.25 -5.74
C ARG A 39 4.18 -13.46 -4.37
N ILE A 40 3.21 -12.63 -3.97
CA ILE A 40 2.44 -12.84 -2.73
C ILE A 40 1.71 -14.19 -2.80
N LEU A 41 1.05 -14.47 -3.93
CA LEU A 41 0.28 -15.69 -4.13
C LEU A 41 1.15 -16.95 -4.28
N GLU A 42 2.33 -16.83 -4.89
CA GLU A 42 3.33 -17.90 -4.95
C GLU A 42 3.90 -18.21 -3.56
N ASN A 43 4.29 -17.19 -2.81
CA ASN A 43 4.76 -17.33 -1.44
C ASN A 43 3.72 -17.96 -0.52
N ALA A 44 2.43 -17.68 -0.76
CA ALA A 44 1.31 -18.29 -0.05
C ALA A 44 1.17 -19.79 -0.30
N ARG A 45 1.78 -20.34 -1.37
CA ARG A 45 1.73 -21.78 -1.74
C ARG A 45 0.32 -22.36 -1.69
N MET A 46 -0.64 -21.63 -2.29
CA MET A 46 -2.04 -21.95 -2.22
C MET A 46 -2.36 -23.32 -2.85
N ARG A 47 -3.39 -23.98 -2.30
CA ARG A 47 -3.89 -25.26 -2.78
C ARG A 47 -5.36 -25.15 -3.17
N HIS A 48 -5.79 -25.96 -4.11
CA HIS A 48 -7.21 -26.05 -4.46
C HIS A 48 -8.05 -26.45 -3.24
N GLY A 49 -9.17 -25.79 -3.05
CA GLY A 49 -10.09 -26.01 -1.93
C GLY A 49 -9.77 -25.18 -0.68
N GLU A 50 -8.65 -24.46 -0.64
CA GLU A 50 -8.30 -23.59 0.50
C GLU A 50 -9.17 -22.33 0.55
N THR A 51 -9.27 -21.76 1.73
CA THR A 51 -9.86 -20.44 1.98
C THR A 51 -8.75 -19.41 2.15
N LEU A 52 -8.69 -18.45 1.24
CA LEU A 52 -7.82 -17.27 1.36
C LEU A 52 -8.60 -16.09 1.94
N PHE A 53 -7.97 -15.35 2.81
CA PHE A 53 -8.47 -14.08 3.34
C PHE A 53 -7.52 -12.94 2.97
N ASP A 54 -7.97 -12.02 2.12
CA ASP A 54 -7.23 -10.82 1.70
C ASP A 54 -7.65 -9.64 2.56
N VAL A 55 -6.76 -9.17 3.41
CA VAL A 55 -7.00 -8.09 4.37
C VAL A 55 -6.51 -6.76 3.79
N GLY A 56 -7.37 -5.75 3.79
CA GLY A 56 -7.11 -4.47 3.12
C GLY A 56 -7.09 -4.65 1.60
N THR A 57 -8.13 -5.27 1.07
CA THR A 57 -8.19 -5.73 -0.33
C THR A 57 -8.14 -4.61 -1.37
N GLY A 58 -8.52 -3.37 -0.98
CA GLY A 58 -8.61 -2.25 -1.91
C GLY A 58 -9.58 -2.54 -3.06
N ASP A 59 -9.08 -2.46 -4.27
CA ASP A 59 -9.81 -2.79 -5.51
C ASP A 59 -9.71 -4.28 -5.92
N GLY A 60 -9.25 -5.16 -4.99
CA GLY A 60 -9.28 -6.62 -5.15
C GLY A 60 -8.08 -7.22 -5.89
N LEU A 61 -6.97 -6.49 -6.03
CA LEU A 61 -5.79 -6.95 -6.79
C LEU A 61 -5.33 -8.37 -6.42
N ILE A 62 -5.17 -8.65 -5.12
CA ILE A 62 -4.74 -9.98 -4.64
C ILE A 62 -5.91 -10.96 -4.69
N ALA A 63 -7.07 -10.55 -4.20
CA ALA A 63 -8.26 -11.38 -4.11
C ALA A 63 -8.67 -12.00 -5.46
N PHE A 64 -8.75 -11.19 -6.52
CA PHE A 64 -9.10 -11.71 -7.86
C PHE A 64 -8.02 -12.61 -8.44
N GLY A 65 -6.74 -12.34 -8.18
CA GLY A 65 -5.66 -13.27 -8.55
C GLY A 65 -5.69 -14.60 -7.79
N ALA A 66 -6.32 -14.63 -6.63
CA ALA A 66 -6.43 -15.83 -5.80
C ALA A 66 -7.59 -16.74 -6.22
N VAL A 67 -8.68 -16.21 -6.79
CA VAL A 67 -9.89 -16.99 -7.14
C VAL A 67 -9.57 -18.20 -7.99
N GLU A 68 -8.79 -18.05 -9.05
CA GLU A 68 -8.39 -19.15 -9.91
C GLU A 68 -7.51 -20.17 -9.18
N ARG A 69 -6.63 -19.71 -8.29
CA ARG A 69 -5.66 -20.54 -7.55
C ARG A 69 -6.32 -21.41 -6.48
N VAL A 70 -7.35 -20.90 -5.79
CA VAL A 70 -8.09 -21.71 -4.83
C VAL A 70 -8.99 -22.75 -5.53
N GLY A 71 -9.29 -22.55 -6.82
CA GLY A 71 -10.13 -23.46 -7.63
C GLY A 71 -11.60 -23.41 -7.21
N PRO A 72 -12.46 -24.20 -7.89
CA PRO A 72 -13.93 -24.09 -7.77
C PRO A 72 -14.49 -24.44 -6.38
N ASN A 73 -13.75 -25.21 -5.57
CA ASN A 73 -14.15 -25.60 -4.22
C ASN A 73 -13.52 -24.70 -3.13
N GLY A 74 -12.63 -23.76 -3.51
CA GLY A 74 -12.00 -22.83 -2.60
C GLY A 74 -12.85 -21.58 -2.39
N ARG A 75 -12.46 -20.74 -1.46
CA ARG A 75 -13.13 -19.49 -1.10
C ARG A 75 -12.14 -18.36 -0.99
N VAL A 76 -12.59 -17.17 -1.35
CA VAL A 76 -11.83 -15.93 -1.14
C VAL A 76 -12.67 -14.99 -0.25
N ILE A 77 -12.13 -14.63 0.89
CA ILE A 77 -12.72 -13.60 1.77
C ILE A 77 -11.94 -12.34 1.55
N THR A 78 -12.62 -11.22 1.45
CA THR A 78 -11.98 -9.89 1.34
C THR A 78 -12.43 -9.01 2.48
N SER A 79 -11.51 -8.20 3.02
CA SER A 79 -11.88 -7.12 3.92
C SER A 79 -11.18 -5.82 3.58
N ASP A 80 -11.84 -4.73 3.90
CA ASP A 80 -11.25 -3.38 3.90
C ASP A 80 -11.90 -2.55 5.01
N ILE A 81 -11.17 -1.55 5.51
CA ILE A 81 -11.73 -0.58 6.45
C ILE A 81 -12.74 0.35 5.76
N SER A 82 -12.59 0.55 4.46
CA SER A 82 -13.45 1.34 3.60
C SER A 82 -14.68 0.53 3.16
N ALA A 83 -15.87 0.99 3.54
CA ALA A 83 -17.12 0.41 3.08
C ALA A 83 -17.30 0.57 1.55
N ASP A 84 -16.79 1.67 0.98
CA ASP A 84 -16.88 1.96 -0.45
C ASP A 84 -15.99 1.01 -1.25
N LEU A 85 -14.77 0.69 -0.77
CA LEU A 85 -13.89 -0.31 -1.41
C LEU A 85 -14.46 -1.73 -1.29
N VAL A 86 -15.07 -2.07 -0.17
CA VAL A 86 -15.78 -3.36 -0.03
C VAL A 86 -16.91 -3.47 -1.05
N ALA A 87 -17.72 -2.42 -1.21
CA ALA A 87 -18.78 -2.37 -2.21
C ALA A 87 -18.21 -2.46 -3.64
N ARG A 88 -17.16 -1.71 -3.93
CA ARG A 88 -16.51 -1.72 -5.25
C ARG A 88 -15.94 -3.09 -5.60
N THR A 89 -15.26 -3.75 -4.66
CA THR A 89 -14.73 -5.11 -4.89
C THR A 89 -15.83 -6.12 -5.14
N ARG A 90 -16.99 -5.98 -4.49
CA ARG A 90 -18.19 -6.81 -4.77
C ARG A 90 -18.70 -6.59 -6.18
N GLU A 91 -18.86 -5.34 -6.63
CA GLU A 91 -19.28 -5.01 -8.00
C GLU A 91 -18.37 -5.65 -9.03
N ILE A 92 -17.04 -5.53 -8.86
CA ILE A 92 -16.07 -6.16 -9.76
C ILE A 92 -16.21 -7.68 -9.76
N ALA A 93 -16.45 -8.30 -8.61
CA ALA A 93 -16.65 -9.74 -8.51
C ALA A 93 -17.93 -10.20 -9.25
N GLU A 94 -19.00 -9.41 -9.20
CA GLU A 94 -20.24 -9.65 -9.95
C GLU A 94 -20.01 -9.51 -11.46
N GLU A 95 -19.30 -8.45 -11.89
CA GLU A 95 -18.92 -8.23 -13.29
C GLU A 95 -18.07 -9.39 -13.86
N LEU A 96 -17.18 -9.95 -13.04
CA LEU A 96 -16.31 -11.09 -13.39
C LEU A 96 -17.02 -12.46 -13.23
N GLY A 97 -18.21 -12.50 -12.65
CA GLY A 97 -18.96 -13.76 -12.43
C GLY A 97 -18.37 -14.66 -11.34
N VAL A 98 -17.60 -14.10 -10.38
CA VAL A 98 -16.93 -14.84 -9.30
C VAL A 98 -17.49 -14.55 -7.91
N ALA A 99 -18.53 -13.74 -7.81
CA ALA A 99 -19.08 -13.26 -6.54
C ALA A 99 -19.56 -14.39 -5.61
N GLU A 100 -20.07 -15.49 -6.16
CA GLU A 100 -20.53 -16.65 -5.38
C GLU A 100 -19.38 -17.37 -4.63
N GLN A 101 -18.15 -17.22 -5.11
CA GLN A 101 -16.95 -17.80 -4.52
C GLN A 101 -16.30 -16.86 -3.50
N MET A 102 -16.79 -15.62 -3.40
CA MET A 102 -16.20 -14.57 -2.59
C MET A 102 -17.11 -14.16 -1.42
N SER A 103 -16.49 -13.61 -0.38
CA SER A 103 -17.16 -12.96 0.75
C SER A 103 -16.54 -11.60 1.01
N PHE A 104 -17.36 -10.61 1.34
CA PHE A 104 -16.96 -9.20 1.44
C PHE A 104 -17.30 -8.68 2.82
N VAL A 105 -16.30 -8.22 3.57
CA VAL A 105 -16.42 -7.84 4.97
C VAL A 105 -15.81 -6.46 5.19
N GLN A 106 -16.51 -5.57 5.88
CA GLN A 106 -15.89 -4.35 6.37
C GLN A 106 -15.19 -4.65 7.70
N ALA A 107 -13.85 -4.55 7.75
CA ALA A 107 -13.07 -4.78 8.95
C ALA A 107 -11.71 -4.08 8.87
N SER A 108 -11.18 -3.68 10.03
CA SER A 108 -9.79 -3.25 10.19
C SER A 108 -8.86 -4.45 10.31
N ALA A 109 -7.62 -4.34 9.87
CA ALA A 109 -6.59 -5.36 10.10
C ALA A 109 -6.33 -5.63 11.59
N GLU A 110 -6.62 -4.64 12.45
CA GLU A 110 -6.51 -4.74 13.92
C GLU A 110 -7.71 -5.40 14.59
N ASP A 111 -8.82 -5.58 13.87
CA ASP A 111 -10.06 -6.18 14.36
C ASP A 111 -10.77 -6.94 13.24
N LEU A 112 -10.42 -8.20 13.07
CA LEU A 112 -11.02 -9.12 12.13
C LEU A 112 -12.18 -9.92 12.79
N GLY A 113 -12.85 -9.34 13.78
CA GLY A 113 -13.91 -9.96 14.56
C GLY A 113 -15.01 -10.67 13.77
N PRO A 114 -15.45 -10.20 12.59
CA PRO A 114 -16.40 -10.93 11.75
C PRO A 114 -15.90 -12.30 11.27
N ILE A 115 -14.59 -12.55 11.28
CA ILE A 115 -13.96 -13.81 10.88
C ILE A 115 -13.65 -14.65 12.11
N GLY A 116 -14.18 -15.86 12.14
CA GLY A 116 -13.99 -16.81 13.24
C GLY A 116 -12.54 -17.27 13.39
N ASP A 117 -12.21 -17.75 14.60
CA ASP A 117 -10.89 -18.33 14.89
C ASP A 117 -10.65 -19.58 14.06
N SER A 118 -9.44 -19.72 13.54
CA SER A 118 -9.00 -20.93 12.81
C SER A 118 -9.95 -21.33 11.65
N THR A 119 -10.40 -20.33 10.86
CA THR A 119 -11.34 -20.56 9.75
C THR A 119 -10.71 -20.43 8.38
N VAL A 120 -9.53 -19.83 8.24
CA VAL A 120 -8.86 -19.58 6.97
C VAL A 120 -7.52 -20.30 6.86
N ASP A 121 -7.13 -20.67 5.65
CA ASP A 121 -5.88 -21.37 5.37
C ASP A 121 -4.75 -20.40 5.05
N VAL A 122 -5.08 -19.27 4.42
CA VAL A 122 -4.14 -18.25 3.97
C VAL A 122 -4.64 -16.86 4.33
N VAL A 123 -3.79 -16.01 4.86
CA VAL A 123 -3.98 -14.56 4.98
C VAL A 123 -3.04 -13.86 4.02
N THR A 124 -3.54 -12.89 3.25
CA THR A 124 -2.72 -12.01 2.41
C THR A 124 -2.94 -10.55 2.77
N THR A 125 -1.90 -9.73 2.63
CA THR A 125 -2.00 -8.27 2.62
C THR A 125 -0.99 -7.67 1.64
N ARG A 126 -1.30 -6.50 1.12
CA ARG A 126 -0.39 -5.68 0.32
C ARG A 126 -0.50 -4.21 0.70
N SER A 127 0.56 -3.65 1.26
CA SER A 127 0.62 -2.23 1.66
C SER A 127 -0.53 -1.84 2.61
N VAL A 128 -0.75 -2.64 3.63
CA VAL A 128 -1.79 -2.45 4.66
C VAL A 128 -1.18 -2.06 5.99
N LEU A 129 -0.14 -2.79 6.42
CA LEU A 129 0.49 -2.54 7.73
C LEU A 129 1.12 -1.15 7.83
N ILE A 130 1.50 -0.55 6.69
CA ILE A 130 1.95 0.85 6.66
C ILE A 130 0.91 1.86 7.17
N TYR A 131 -0.38 1.49 7.24
CA TYR A 131 -1.47 2.35 7.72
C TYR A 131 -2.02 1.94 9.08
N VAL A 132 -1.53 0.84 9.64
CA VAL A 132 -2.01 0.25 10.88
C VAL A 132 -1.22 0.80 12.07
N ASP A 133 -1.91 1.32 13.08
CA ASP A 133 -1.25 1.85 14.28
C ASP A 133 -0.68 0.72 15.15
N ASP A 134 -1.50 -0.27 15.52
CA ASP A 134 -1.07 -1.44 16.31
C ASP A 134 -0.80 -2.65 15.39
N LYS A 135 0.35 -2.66 14.73
CA LYS A 135 0.79 -3.77 13.88
C LYS A 135 0.87 -5.10 14.62
N ALA A 136 1.22 -5.06 15.92
CA ALA A 136 1.26 -6.26 16.74
C ALA A 136 -0.13 -6.87 16.90
N ARG A 137 -1.17 -6.04 17.03
CA ARG A 137 -2.56 -6.50 17.08
C ARG A 137 -2.99 -7.10 15.74
N ALA A 138 -2.62 -6.49 14.61
CA ALA A 138 -2.90 -7.04 13.29
C ALA A 138 -2.29 -8.45 13.12
N PHE A 139 -1.03 -8.64 13.52
CA PHE A 139 -0.41 -9.97 13.48
C PHE A 139 -1.10 -10.99 14.40
N ARG A 140 -1.60 -10.58 15.57
CA ARG A 140 -2.41 -11.46 16.46
C ARG A 140 -3.73 -11.84 15.80
N GLU A 141 -4.39 -10.92 15.08
CA GLU A 141 -5.61 -11.21 14.34
C GLU A 141 -5.34 -12.15 13.15
N PHE A 142 -4.27 -11.94 12.38
CA PHE A 142 -3.86 -12.88 11.33
C PHE A 142 -3.63 -14.29 11.90
N PHE A 143 -2.90 -14.39 13.00
CA PHE A 143 -2.69 -15.67 13.68
C PHE A 143 -3.99 -16.31 14.19
N ARG A 144 -4.89 -15.53 14.77
CA ARG A 144 -6.18 -15.99 15.29
C ARG A 144 -7.04 -16.64 14.21
N VAL A 145 -7.21 -15.96 13.09
CA VAL A 145 -8.10 -16.43 11.99
C VAL A 145 -7.51 -17.61 11.22
N LEU A 146 -6.19 -17.77 11.21
CA LEU A 146 -5.51 -18.88 10.53
C LEU A 146 -5.73 -20.20 11.29
N ARG A 147 -6.00 -21.26 10.54
CA ARG A 147 -5.98 -22.65 11.01
C ARG A 147 -4.57 -23.08 11.40
N SER A 148 -4.44 -24.16 12.16
CA SER A 148 -3.17 -24.90 12.27
C SER A 148 -2.66 -25.26 10.88
N GLY A 149 -1.34 -25.11 10.63
CA GLY A 149 -0.74 -25.27 9.30
C GLY A 149 -1.05 -24.15 8.31
N GLY A 150 -1.82 -23.13 8.71
CA GLY A 150 -2.13 -21.95 7.90
C GLY A 150 -0.95 -20.97 7.83
N ARG A 151 -1.00 -20.04 6.87
CA ARG A 151 0.13 -19.12 6.67
C ARG A 151 -0.34 -17.73 6.23
N ALA A 152 0.42 -16.71 6.63
CA ALA A 152 0.29 -15.35 6.14
C ALA A 152 1.34 -15.09 5.06
N SER A 153 0.98 -14.39 3.98
CA SER A 153 1.88 -13.92 2.93
C SER A 153 1.65 -12.45 2.67
N LEU A 154 2.61 -11.62 3.03
CA LEU A 154 2.47 -10.17 3.10
C LEU A 154 3.50 -9.47 2.19
N PHE A 155 3.13 -8.29 1.70
CA PHE A 155 4.04 -7.35 1.07
C PHE A 155 3.84 -5.97 1.68
N GLU A 156 4.93 -5.37 2.20
CA GLU A 156 4.90 -4.03 2.79
C GLU A 156 6.04 -3.15 2.28
N PRO A 157 5.78 -1.91 1.89
CA PRO A 157 6.81 -0.90 1.72
C PRO A 157 7.52 -0.62 3.06
N ILE A 158 8.82 -0.36 2.99
CA ILE A 158 9.64 0.03 4.15
C ILE A 158 10.08 1.49 3.94
N ASN A 159 9.17 2.41 4.22
CA ASN A 159 9.30 3.81 3.84
C ASN A 159 10.44 4.54 4.56
N ASN A 160 10.76 4.13 5.81
CA ASN A 160 11.87 4.73 6.56
C ASN A 160 13.26 4.39 6.00
N TYR A 161 13.34 3.57 4.95
CA TYR A 161 14.62 3.25 4.29
C TYR A 161 15.12 4.39 3.40
N PHE A 162 14.21 5.08 2.71
CA PHE A 162 14.48 6.22 1.82
C PHE A 162 13.46 7.34 2.05
N PRO A 163 13.50 8.01 3.21
CA PRO A 163 12.63 9.15 3.44
C PRO A 163 13.00 10.30 2.51
N ASP A 164 12.02 11.09 2.10
CA ASP A 164 12.28 12.37 1.46
C ASP A 164 13.06 13.31 2.39
N THR A 165 13.98 14.05 1.83
CA THR A 165 14.79 15.01 2.55
C THR A 165 14.78 16.38 1.86
N PRO A 166 15.20 17.45 2.53
CA PRO A 166 15.30 18.76 1.88
C PRO A 166 16.27 18.80 0.69
N ASP A 167 17.23 17.88 0.64
CA ASP A 167 18.25 17.81 -0.41
C ASP A 167 17.90 16.83 -1.56
N ASP A 168 17.01 15.87 -1.29
CA ASP A 168 16.53 14.84 -2.23
C ASP A 168 15.02 14.68 -2.01
N PHE A 169 14.23 15.31 -2.84
CA PHE A 169 12.79 15.37 -2.72
C PHE A 169 12.14 14.74 -3.95
N TRP A 170 11.28 13.74 -3.73
CA TRP A 170 10.71 12.90 -4.78
C TRP A 170 11.75 12.25 -5.70
N GLY A 171 12.97 12.02 -5.18
CA GLY A 171 14.09 11.49 -5.95
C GLY A 171 14.78 12.52 -6.86
N PHE A 172 14.48 13.81 -6.74
CA PHE A 172 15.14 14.90 -7.45
C PHE A 172 16.12 15.66 -6.56
N ASP A 173 17.25 16.10 -7.12
CA ASP A 173 18.18 17.02 -6.45
C ASP A 173 17.47 18.35 -6.14
N SER A 174 17.12 18.56 -4.91
CA SER A 174 16.38 19.74 -4.42
C SER A 174 17.26 20.73 -3.66
N ARG A 175 18.57 20.50 -3.58
CA ARG A 175 19.51 21.40 -2.87
C ARG A 175 19.37 22.88 -3.25
N PRO A 176 19.20 23.29 -4.53
CA PRO A 176 19.01 24.70 -4.89
C PRO A 176 17.73 25.33 -4.36
N VAL A 177 16.74 24.52 -4.00
CA VAL A 177 15.43 24.93 -3.46
C VAL A 177 15.16 24.34 -2.08
N ARG A 178 16.19 23.88 -1.39
CA ARG A 178 16.14 23.19 -0.09
C ARG A 178 15.16 23.84 0.90
N GLY A 179 15.25 25.15 1.10
CA GLY A 179 14.40 25.85 2.05
C GLY A 179 12.91 25.87 1.67
N LEU A 180 12.58 25.67 0.39
CA LEU A 180 11.20 25.51 -0.07
C LEU A 180 10.70 24.09 0.22
N VAL A 181 11.55 23.10 0.00
CA VAL A 181 11.24 21.69 0.33
C VAL A 181 11.05 21.53 1.84
N GLU A 182 11.88 22.16 2.68
CA GLU A 182 11.70 22.17 4.14
C GLU A 182 10.32 22.69 4.55
N LYS A 183 9.78 23.71 3.87
CA LYS A 183 8.42 24.21 4.13
C LYS A 183 7.35 23.17 3.75
N ILE A 184 7.50 22.48 2.62
CA ILE A 184 6.56 21.44 2.16
C ILE A 184 6.59 20.26 3.13
N LEU A 185 7.77 19.74 3.48
CA LEU A 185 7.93 18.63 4.41
C LEU A 185 7.34 18.97 5.80
N ASN A 186 7.56 20.18 6.30
CA ASN A 186 6.98 20.62 7.57
C ASN A 186 5.45 20.74 7.50
N TYR A 187 4.90 21.22 6.36
CA TYR A 187 3.46 21.33 6.16
C TYR A 187 2.79 19.95 6.16
N GLU A 188 3.37 18.97 5.46
CA GLU A 188 2.88 17.60 5.41
C GLU A 188 3.18 16.80 6.71
N GLY A 189 4.02 17.32 7.58
CA GLY A 189 4.49 16.60 8.77
C GLY A 189 5.54 15.52 8.49
N TRP A 190 6.11 15.49 7.29
CA TRP A 190 7.12 14.50 6.86
C TRP A 190 8.52 14.89 7.33
N VAL A 191 8.67 14.96 8.63
CA VAL A 191 9.92 15.31 9.30
C VAL A 191 10.32 14.20 10.29
N GLU A 192 11.62 13.96 10.44
CA GLU A 192 12.16 12.86 11.23
C GLU A 192 11.62 12.83 12.67
N SER A 193 11.35 14.00 13.26
CA SER A 193 10.76 14.09 14.59
C SER A 193 9.39 13.42 14.74
N ASN A 194 8.66 13.25 13.65
CA ASN A 194 7.31 12.68 13.64
C ASN A 194 7.30 11.18 13.26
N TYR A 195 8.43 10.64 12.77
CA TYR A 195 8.46 9.26 12.25
C TYR A 195 8.11 8.20 13.31
N ALA A 196 8.36 8.45 14.57
CA ALA A 196 8.02 7.51 15.64
C ALA A 196 6.50 7.32 15.82
N ASP A 197 5.74 8.36 15.52
CA ASP A 197 4.28 8.40 15.65
C ASP A 197 3.55 8.16 14.31
N ASP A 198 4.29 8.12 13.19
CA ASP A 198 3.73 7.87 11.87
C ASP A 198 3.74 6.36 11.56
N PRO A 199 2.58 5.70 11.44
CA PRO A 199 2.50 4.27 11.14
C PRO A 199 3.19 3.90 9.82
N MET A 200 3.34 4.82 8.87
CA MET A 200 4.03 4.58 7.61
C MET A 200 5.55 4.56 7.75
N MET A 201 6.11 5.17 8.82
CA MET A 201 7.53 5.40 9.03
C MET A 201 8.09 4.65 10.25
N ASN A 202 7.24 4.24 11.20
CA ASN A 202 7.64 3.76 12.52
C ASN A 202 8.01 2.26 12.59
N PHE A 203 8.21 1.59 11.47
CA PHE A 203 8.56 0.18 11.45
C PHE A 203 9.56 -0.18 10.34
N ASN A 204 10.20 -1.31 10.50
CA ASN A 204 11.11 -1.92 9.54
C ASN A 204 10.96 -3.46 9.54
N THR A 205 11.80 -4.16 8.79
CA THR A 205 11.75 -5.63 8.67
C THR A 205 11.97 -6.37 9.98
N LYS A 206 12.74 -5.81 10.93
CA LYS A 206 12.95 -6.42 12.25
C LYS A 206 11.68 -6.29 13.11
N ASP A 207 10.94 -5.21 12.94
CA ASP A 207 9.67 -5.00 13.64
C ASP A 207 8.62 -5.99 13.13
N LEU A 208 8.51 -6.19 11.81
CA LEU A 208 7.63 -7.19 11.22
C LEU A 208 7.93 -8.60 11.74
N LEU A 209 9.23 -8.96 11.79
CA LEU A 209 9.66 -10.25 12.35
C LEU A 209 9.22 -10.40 13.82
N ARG A 210 9.52 -9.40 14.66
CA ARG A 210 9.14 -9.42 16.08
C ARG A 210 7.63 -9.53 16.30
N HIS A 211 6.82 -8.84 15.48
CA HIS A 211 5.37 -8.91 15.58
C HIS A 211 4.84 -10.29 15.20
N ALA A 212 5.39 -10.92 14.16
CA ALA A 212 5.03 -12.28 13.77
C ALA A 212 5.39 -13.30 14.86
N GLU A 213 6.62 -13.27 15.37
CA GLU A 213 7.06 -14.14 16.48
C GLU A 213 6.19 -13.95 17.74
N ALA A 214 5.94 -12.70 18.14
CA ALA A 214 5.12 -12.38 19.30
C ALA A 214 3.64 -12.80 19.16
N ALA A 215 3.14 -12.89 17.94
CA ALA A 215 1.79 -13.40 17.66
C ALA A 215 1.69 -14.93 17.72
N GLY A 216 2.82 -15.66 17.70
CA GLY A 216 2.88 -17.11 17.80
C GLY A 216 3.22 -17.84 16.50
N PHE A 217 3.61 -17.14 15.44
CA PHE A 217 4.11 -17.79 14.21
C PHE A 217 5.45 -18.47 14.49
N GLU A 218 5.61 -19.72 14.04
CA GLU A 218 6.82 -20.51 14.32
C GLU A 218 7.87 -20.40 13.22
N GLU A 219 7.44 -20.34 11.96
CA GLU A 219 8.34 -20.10 10.83
C GLU A 219 8.04 -18.74 10.23
N VAL A 220 9.05 -17.87 10.20
CA VAL A 220 8.93 -16.54 9.57
C VAL A 220 10.08 -16.32 8.61
N HIS A 221 9.74 -16.03 7.37
CA HIS A 221 10.70 -15.69 6.31
C HIS A 221 10.46 -14.28 5.81
N ILE A 222 11.51 -13.45 5.80
CA ILE A 222 11.47 -12.10 5.26
C ILE A 222 12.50 -11.97 4.15
N GLN A 223 12.09 -11.35 3.05
CA GLN A 223 12.95 -10.93 1.96
C GLN A 223 12.82 -9.43 1.77
N LEU A 224 13.90 -8.70 1.99
CA LEU A 224 13.98 -7.27 1.75
C LEU A 224 14.52 -7.02 0.33
N PHE A 225 13.82 -6.19 -0.41
CA PHE A 225 14.22 -5.68 -1.73
C PHE A 225 14.50 -4.20 -1.60
N VAL A 226 15.63 -3.78 -2.12
CA VAL A 226 16.07 -2.40 -2.12
C VAL A 226 16.52 -2.07 -3.53
N ASP A 227 15.80 -1.18 -4.19
CA ASP A 227 16.04 -0.80 -5.57
C ASP A 227 16.41 0.68 -5.67
N VAL A 228 17.40 0.98 -6.49
CA VAL A 228 17.83 2.33 -6.84
C VAL A 228 17.94 2.41 -8.36
N GLU A 229 17.03 3.13 -8.99
CA GLU A 229 16.90 3.23 -10.44
C GLU A 229 17.12 4.68 -10.91
N PRO A 230 18.36 5.05 -11.29
CA PRO A 230 18.64 6.36 -11.85
C PRO A 230 18.03 6.53 -13.23
N GLY A 231 17.46 7.71 -13.53
CA GLY A 231 16.97 8.05 -14.86
C GLY A 231 15.67 7.34 -15.27
N SER A 232 15.05 6.56 -14.39
CA SER A 232 13.78 5.88 -14.66
C SER A 232 12.54 6.70 -14.26
N TRP A 233 12.74 7.85 -13.61
CA TRP A 233 11.68 8.67 -13.04
C TRP A 233 11.32 9.83 -13.97
N VAL A 234 10.84 9.52 -15.18
CA VAL A 234 10.17 10.50 -16.05
C VAL A 234 8.75 10.66 -15.51
N VAL A 235 8.42 11.83 -15.06
CA VAL A 235 7.10 12.13 -14.49
C VAL A 235 6.51 13.32 -15.24
N ASP A 236 5.31 13.14 -15.77
CA ASP A 236 4.51 14.25 -16.24
C ASP A 236 4.20 15.19 -15.08
N TRP A 237 4.57 16.47 -15.23
CA TRP A 237 4.49 17.45 -14.15
C TRP A 237 3.05 17.70 -13.69
N GLU A 238 2.13 17.86 -14.64
CA GLU A 238 0.73 18.13 -14.33
C GLU A 238 0.09 16.94 -13.60
N ARG A 239 0.46 15.72 -14.01
CA ARG A 239 0.05 14.52 -13.32
C ARG A 239 0.62 14.46 -11.91
N LEU A 240 1.92 14.73 -11.73
CA LEU A 240 2.55 14.75 -10.40
C LEU A 240 1.80 15.67 -9.45
N LEU A 241 1.42 16.87 -9.92
CA LEU A 241 0.66 17.83 -9.12
C LEU A 241 -0.72 17.31 -8.67
N ASN A 242 -1.31 16.39 -9.43
CA ASN A 242 -2.64 15.83 -9.14
C ASN A 242 -2.60 14.47 -8.43
N THR A 243 -1.43 13.90 -8.16
CA THR A 243 -1.29 12.64 -7.43
C THR A 243 -1.03 12.88 -5.94
N SER A 244 -1.55 11.96 -5.11
CA SER A 244 -1.26 11.89 -3.69
C SER A 244 -0.53 10.58 -3.36
N PRO A 245 0.56 10.59 -2.59
CA PRO A 245 1.34 9.40 -2.28
C PRO A 245 0.64 8.42 -1.34
N ASN A 246 -0.32 8.90 -0.56
CA ASN A 246 -1.10 8.09 0.38
C ASN A 246 -2.45 8.78 0.71
N PRO A 247 -3.42 8.04 1.30
CA PRO A 247 -4.77 8.58 1.57
C PRO A 247 -4.82 9.69 2.64
N ASN A 248 -3.74 9.91 3.39
CA ASN A 248 -3.66 10.94 4.42
C ASN A 248 -2.92 12.21 3.95
N ALA A 249 -2.27 12.16 2.80
CA ALA A 249 -1.49 13.25 2.25
C ALA A 249 -2.31 14.11 1.27
N HIS A 250 -1.91 15.34 1.12
CA HIS A 250 -2.38 16.20 0.04
C HIS A 250 -1.84 15.72 -1.31
N THR A 251 -2.46 16.16 -2.41
CA THR A 251 -1.76 16.05 -3.70
C THR A 251 -0.53 16.96 -3.70
N ALA A 252 0.47 16.63 -4.53
CA ALA A 252 1.68 17.45 -4.60
C ALA A 252 1.37 18.93 -4.88
N GLY A 253 0.40 19.21 -5.75
CA GLY A 253 -0.03 20.56 -6.05
C GLY A 253 -0.76 21.26 -4.89
N GLU A 254 -1.56 20.53 -4.11
CA GLU A 254 -2.20 21.06 -2.89
C GLU A 254 -1.15 21.41 -1.84
N ALA A 255 -0.19 20.51 -1.58
CA ALA A 255 0.89 20.72 -0.63
C ALA A 255 1.77 21.94 -0.99
N ILE A 256 2.17 22.04 -2.27
CA ILE A 256 2.95 23.19 -2.77
C ILE A 256 2.19 24.50 -2.55
N ARG A 257 0.91 24.57 -2.95
CA ARG A 257 0.09 25.78 -2.81
C ARG A 257 -0.16 26.19 -1.36
N ALA A 258 -0.25 25.21 -0.46
CA ALA A 258 -0.49 25.48 0.95
C ALA A 258 0.79 25.88 1.71
N ALA A 259 1.94 25.27 1.36
CA ALA A 259 3.20 25.50 2.06
C ALA A 259 3.99 26.71 1.53
N LEU A 260 3.78 27.13 0.26
CA LEU A 260 4.59 28.12 -0.42
C LEU A 260 3.76 29.33 -0.87
N SER A 261 4.38 30.51 -0.91
CA SER A 261 3.82 31.65 -1.63
C SER A 261 3.84 31.40 -3.15
N ALA A 262 3.09 32.18 -3.93
CA ALA A 262 3.06 32.05 -5.40
C ALA A 262 4.47 32.18 -6.03
N GLU A 263 5.29 33.14 -5.58
CA GLU A 263 6.66 33.35 -6.05
C GLU A 263 7.58 32.16 -5.68
N GLU A 264 7.41 31.61 -4.48
CA GLU A 264 8.15 30.44 -4.01
C GLU A 264 7.75 29.17 -4.80
N ALA A 265 6.46 28.98 -5.08
CA ALA A 265 5.97 27.88 -5.90
C ALA A 265 6.50 27.93 -7.33
N GLU A 266 6.53 29.13 -7.97
CA GLU A 266 7.16 29.32 -9.27
C GLU A 266 8.66 29.02 -9.26
N ARG A 267 9.35 29.38 -8.19
CA ARG A 267 10.78 29.10 -8.02
C ARG A 267 11.03 27.61 -7.84
N PHE A 268 10.18 26.91 -7.09
CA PHE A 268 10.22 25.46 -6.88
C PHE A 268 9.99 24.73 -8.21
N GLU A 269 8.91 25.08 -8.93
CA GLU A 269 8.59 24.49 -10.23
C GLU A 269 9.71 24.71 -11.26
N ARG A 270 10.23 25.91 -11.37
CA ARG A 270 11.34 26.28 -12.28
C ARG A 270 12.58 25.41 -12.09
N HIS A 271 12.79 24.89 -10.87
CA HIS A 271 13.91 24.01 -10.58
C HIS A 271 13.55 22.53 -10.79
N ILE A 272 12.43 22.04 -10.22
CA ILE A 272 12.10 20.60 -10.19
C ILE A 272 11.53 20.12 -11.53
N ARG A 273 10.62 20.88 -12.17
CA ARG A 273 9.96 20.46 -13.40
C ARG A 273 10.92 20.06 -14.52
N PRO A 274 12.00 20.82 -14.83
CA PRO A 274 12.95 20.38 -15.87
C PRO A 274 13.69 19.09 -15.53
N LEU A 275 13.84 18.76 -14.24
CA LEU A 275 14.43 17.49 -13.83
C LEU A 275 13.44 16.34 -14.05
N ALA A 276 12.17 16.55 -13.71
CA ALA A 276 11.09 15.60 -13.93
C ALA A 276 10.89 15.30 -15.41
N ASP A 277 10.74 16.34 -16.24
CA ASP A 277 10.55 16.25 -17.69
C ASP A 277 11.73 15.54 -18.37
N ALA A 278 12.95 15.72 -17.88
CA ALA A 278 14.17 15.11 -18.42
C ALA A 278 14.49 13.73 -17.83
N GLY A 279 13.65 13.19 -16.93
CA GLY A 279 13.88 11.91 -16.27
C GLY A 279 15.16 11.88 -15.43
N ARG A 280 15.55 12.99 -14.82
CA ARG A 280 16.77 13.09 -13.99
C ARG A 280 16.56 12.71 -12.53
N GLY A 281 15.40 12.17 -12.21
CA GLY A 281 15.11 11.63 -10.89
C GLY A 281 15.76 10.28 -10.65
N VAL A 282 15.85 9.92 -9.39
CA VAL A 282 16.27 8.59 -8.93
C VAL A 282 15.12 7.96 -8.17
N LYS A 283 14.51 6.93 -8.75
CA LYS A 283 13.51 6.15 -8.03
C LYS A 283 14.22 5.27 -7.01
N ARG A 284 13.82 5.40 -5.76
CA ARG A 284 14.31 4.53 -4.67
C ARG A 284 13.13 3.85 -4.02
N SER A 285 13.24 2.57 -3.78
CA SER A 285 12.22 1.83 -3.06
C SER A 285 12.84 0.78 -2.15
N ALA A 286 12.21 0.56 -1.01
CA ALA A 286 12.50 -0.58 -0.16
C ALA A 286 11.17 -1.26 0.17
N SER A 287 11.12 -2.58 0.03
CA SER A 287 9.92 -3.36 0.31
C SER A 287 10.28 -4.73 0.87
N ALA A 288 9.38 -5.29 1.65
CA ALA A 288 9.55 -6.60 2.26
C ALA A 288 8.42 -7.55 1.88
N TYR A 289 8.78 -8.76 1.49
CA TYR A 289 7.86 -9.90 1.48
C TYR A 289 8.08 -10.70 2.75
N LEU A 290 6.99 -11.00 3.45
CA LEU A 290 7.00 -11.83 4.66
C LEU A 290 6.07 -13.02 4.46
N VAL A 291 6.57 -14.21 4.81
CA VAL A 291 5.74 -15.41 4.97
C VAL A 291 5.87 -15.87 6.42
N ALA A 292 4.74 -16.07 7.08
CA ALA A 292 4.70 -16.57 8.45
C ALA A 292 3.75 -17.76 8.54
N VAL A 293 4.18 -18.85 9.17
CA VAL A 293 3.43 -20.10 9.28
C VAL A 293 2.99 -20.33 10.71
N LYS A 294 1.71 -20.64 10.88
CA LYS A 294 1.14 -21.11 12.14
C LYS A 294 1.30 -22.62 12.18
N ALA A 295 2.03 -23.11 13.19
CA ALA A 295 2.23 -24.56 13.36
C ALA A 295 0.94 -25.34 13.55
N ASP A 296 1.05 -26.68 13.43
CA ASP A 296 -0.04 -27.63 13.63
C ASP A 296 -0.50 -27.74 15.10
#